data_b0fc2732c62632404dbc1c1d17721db6
#
_entry.id   b0fc2732c62632404dbc1c1d17721db6
#
_cell.length_a   1.000
_cell.length_b   1.000
_cell.length_c   1.000
_cell.angle_alpha   90.00
_cell.angle_beta   90.00
_cell.angle_gamma   90.00
#
_symmetry.space_group_name_H-M   'P 1'
#
loop_
_entity.id
_entity.type
_entity.pdbx_description
1 polymer ?
#
loop_
_entity_poly.entity_id
_entity_poly.type
_entity_poly.pdbx_seq_one_letter_code
_entity_poly.pdbx_strand_id
1 'polypeptide(L)'
;MRVAPFIIACAALAAPSFAAVPVAGRYYTDGKDSIVLIGPCGPVVCGKIAKIIKGPPGGGRALDTNNPDPNLRSRPIEGLVILSDFKDAGGEWEGKIYDPRAGKTYRSTMVKMADGSLKVKGCVGPFCKAVKFTPAP
;
A
#
# COMPACT_ATOMS: atom_id res chain seq x y z
N MET A 1 60.98 29.62 0.38
CA MET A 1 59.56 29.73 -0.01
C MET A 1 58.86 28.42 0.28
N ARG A 2 58.00 28.38 1.27
CA ARG A 2 57.21 27.21 1.59
C ARG A 2 55.81 27.42 0.99
N VAL A 3 55.46 26.60 -0.01
CA VAL A 3 54.11 26.60 -0.60
C VAL A 3 53.27 25.66 0.27
N ALA A 4 52.30 26.22 0.97
CA ALA A 4 51.33 25.44 1.72
C ALA A 4 50.27 24.89 0.75
N PRO A 5 49.93 23.59 0.81
CA PRO A 5 48.86 23.07 -0.02
C PRO A 5 47.50 23.54 0.55
N PHE A 6 46.74 24.25 -0.26
CA PHE A 6 45.33 24.53 0.02
C PHE A 6 44.54 23.22 -0.14
N ILE A 7 44.11 22.64 0.97
CA ILE A 7 43.17 21.54 0.96
C ILE A 7 41.78 22.14 0.78
N ILE A 8 41.22 22.02 -0.41
CA ILE A 8 39.82 22.35 -0.68
C ILE A 8 38.98 21.18 -0.09
N ALA A 9 38.40 21.41 1.08
CA ALA A 9 37.42 20.50 1.62
C ALA A 9 36.12 20.65 0.82
N CYS A 10 35.83 19.69 -0.07
CA CYS A 10 34.51 19.57 -0.69
C CYS A 10 33.53 19.12 0.40
N ALA A 11 32.76 20.05 0.96
CA ALA A 11 31.60 19.73 1.77
C ALA A 11 30.54 19.15 0.85
N ALA A 12 30.37 17.84 0.89
CA ALA A 12 29.25 17.17 0.23
C ALA A 12 27.98 17.61 0.97
N LEU A 13 27.20 18.48 0.33
CA LEU A 13 25.85 18.82 0.79
C LEU A 13 24.98 17.57 0.58
N ALA A 14 24.72 16.83 1.67
CA ALA A 14 23.73 15.76 1.65
C ALA A 14 22.37 16.40 1.39
N ALA A 15 21.75 16.07 0.24
CA ALA A 15 20.38 16.48 -0.06
C ALA A 15 19.45 15.87 1.00
N PRO A 16 18.45 16.60 1.55
CA PRO A 16 17.50 16.02 2.48
C PRO A 16 16.70 14.93 1.76
N SER A 17 16.81 13.66 2.24
CA SER A 17 15.95 12.59 1.78
C SER A 17 14.59 12.73 2.47
N PHE A 18 13.53 12.95 1.67
CA PHE A 18 12.17 12.96 2.21
C PHE A 18 11.69 11.52 2.36
N ALA A 19 11.51 11.07 3.61
CA ALA A 19 10.84 9.81 3.91
C ALA A 19 9.35 9.93 3.59
N ALA A 20 8.72 8.82 3.16
CA ALA A 20 7.28 8.77 3.00
C ALA A 20 6.59 8.89 4.36
N VAL A 21 5.45 9.61 4.40
CA VAL A 21 4.65 9.75 5.60
C VAL A 21 4.10 8.37 6.01
N PRO A 22 4.14 7.99 7.32
CA PRO A 22 3.62 6.71 7.78
C PRO A 22 2.16 6.49 7.39
N VAL A 23 1.83 5.27 6.97
CA VAL A 23 0.50 4.87 6.46
C VAL A 23 -0.22 3.88 7.39
N ALA A 24 0.40 3.45 8.46
CA ALA A 24 -0.19 2.50 9.40
C ALA A 24 -1.52 3.02 9.95
N GLY A 25 -2.50 2.13 10.08
CA GLY A 25 -3.81 2.46 10.61
C GLY A 25 -4.92 1.61 10.00
N ARG A 26 -6.15 1.96 10.37
CA ARG A 26 -7.37 1.34 9.87
C ARG A 26 -8.04 2.29 8.88
N TYR A 27 -8.46 1.76 7.75
CA TYR A 27 -9.07 2.55 6.69
C TYR A 27 -10.25 1.82 6.09
N TYR A 28 -11.29 2.58 5.75
CA TYR A 28 -12.30 2.10 4.81
C TYR A 28 -11.69 2.05 3.41
N THR A 29 -11.95 0.98 2.69
CA THR A 29 -11.66 0.91 1.26
C THR A 29 -12.56 1.88 0.49
N ASP A 30 -12.24 2.14 -0.76
CA ASP A 30 -13.09 2.94 -1.64
C ASP A 30 -14.51 2.36 -1.69
N GLY A 31 -15.53 3.22 -1.56
CA GLY A 31 -16.92 2.79 -1.44
C GLY A 31 -17.32 2.24 -0.07
N LYS A 32 -16.41 2.20 0.89
CA LYS A 32 -16.63 1.67 2.26
C LYS A 32 -17.14 0.22 2.28
N ASP A 33 -16.63 -0.60 1.37
CA ASP A 33 -17.02 -2.02 1.28
C ASP A 33 -16.34 -2.88 2.34
N SER A 34 -15.17 -2.46 2.79
CA SER A 34 -14.34 -3.19 3.77
C SER A 34 -13.51 -2.24 4.61
N ILE A 35 -12.98 -2.75 5.71
CA ILE A 35 -11.92 -2.11 6.49
C ILE A 35 -10.62 -2.86 6.25
N VAL A 36 -9.57 -2.14 5.89
CA VAL A 36 -8.21 -2.63 5.78
C VAL A 36 -7.38 -2.14 6.97
N LEU A 37 -6.60 -3.06 7.54
CA LEU A 37 -5.62 -2.75 8.58
C LEU A 37 -4.23 -2.76 7.96
N ILE A 38 -3.57 -1.60 7.97
CA ILE A 38 -2.23 -1.41 7.43
C ILE A 38 -1.22 -1.28 8.57
N GLY A 39 -0.12 -1.99 8.46
CA GLY A 39 0.93 -1.96 9.46
C GLY A 39 2.19 -2.71 9.01
N PRO A 40 3.21 -2.77 9.90
CA PRO A 40 4.46 -3.45 9.60
C PRO A 40 4.27 -4.95 9.43
N CYS A 41 4.97 -5.51 8.45
CA CYS A 41 5.06 -6.92 8.11
C CYS A 41 6.55 -7.29 7.99
N GLY A 42 7.28 -7.36 9.13
CA GLY A 42 8.73 -7.44 9.07
C GLY A 42 9.34 -6.16 8.46
N PRO A 43 10.23 -6.25 7.46
CA PRO A 43 10.90 -5.07 6.88
C PRO A 43 10.02 -4.24 5.92
N VAL A 44 8.82 -4.71 5.63
CA VAL A 44 7.89 -4.06 4.70
C VAL A 44 6.58 -3.70 5.40
N VAL A 45 5.71 -2.98 4.72
CA VAL A 45 4.35 -2.66 5.18
C VAL A 45 3.36 -3.49 4.37
N CYS A 46 2.37 -4.04 5.07
CA CYS A 46 1.25 -4.74 4.45
C CYS A 46 -0.10 -4.23 4.94
N GLY A 47 -1.16 -4.63 4.23
CA GLY A 47 -2.53 -4.38 4.64
C GLY A 47 -3.40 -5.61 4.42
N LYS A 48 -4.19 -5.93 5.44
CA LYS A 48 -5.15 -7.05 5.38
C LYS A 48 -6.57 -6.55 5.53
N ILE A 49 -7.50 -7.24 4.91
CA ILE A 49 -8.93 -7.00 5.14
C ILE A 49 -9.25 -7.41 6.58
N ALA A 50 -9.50 -6.42 7.42
CA ALA A 50 -9.87 -6.65 8.82
C ALA A 50 -11.36 -6.98 8.97
N LYS A 51 -12.21 -6.40 8.11
CA LYS A 51 -13.65 -6.60 8.16
C LYS A 51 -14.28 -6.33 6.79
N ILE A 52 -15.20 -7.18 6.40
CA ILE A 52 -16.12 -6.95 5.28
C ILE A 52 -17.36 -6.23 5.82
N ILE A 53 -17.72 -5.11 5.20
CA ILE A 53 -18.90 -4.32 5.54
C ILE A 53 -20.04 -4.67 4.59
N LYS A 54 -19.75 -4.66 3.28
CA LYS A 54 -20.70 -5.07 2.25
C LYS A 54 -20.35 -6.48 1.79
N GLY A 55 -21.07 -7.45 2.31
CA GLY A 55 -20.88 -8.86 1.95
C GLY A 55 -21.42 -9.20 0.56
N PRO A 56 -21.26 -10.47 0.13
CA PRO A 56 -21.73 -10.91 -1.17
C PRO A 56 -23.27 -10.89 -1.26
N PRO A 57 -23.82 -10.70 -2.48
CA PRO A 57 -25.27 -10.82 -2.70
C PRO A 57 -25.79 -12.18 -2.19
N GLY A 58 -26.94 -12.13 -1.49
CA GLY A 58 -27.54 -13.32 -0.91
C GLY A 58 -26.96 -13.78 0.44
N GLY A 59 -25.99 -13.03 1.00
CA GLY A 59 -25.35 -13.34 2.29
C GLY A 59 -24.20 -14.36 2.18
N GLY A 60 -23.73 -14.83 3.32
CA GLY A 60 -22.60 -15.75 3.41
C GLY A 60 -21.24 -15.07 3.49
N ARG A 61 -20.19 -15.90 3.51
CA ARG A 61 -18.80 -15.40 3.57
C ARG A 61 -18.29 -15.00 2.19
N ALA A 62 -17.63 -13.86 2.12
CA ALA A 62 -16.87 -13.50 0.92
C ALA A 62 -15.62 -14.38 0.81
N LEU A 63 -15.51 -15.11 -0.29
CA LEU A 63 -14.40 -16.00 -0.59
C LEU A 63 -13.63 -15.48 -1.81
N ASP A 64 -12.39 -15.89 -1.94
CA ASP A 64 -11.47 -15.50 -3.02
C ASP A 64 -11.73 -16.29 -4.31
N THR A 65 -12.98 -16.28 -4.76
CA THR A 65 -13.47 -17.14 -5.85
C THR A 65 -12.86 -16.84 -7.20
N ASN A 66 -12.34 -15.62 -7.40
CA ASN A 66 -11.71 -15.20 -8.66
C ASN A 66 -10.19 -15.39 -8.67
N ASN A 67 -9.62 -15.99 -7.62
CA ASN A 67 -8.18 -16.27 -7.61
C ASN A 67 -7.80 -17.16 -8.77
N PRO A 68 -6.71 -16.85 -9.52
CA PRO A 68 -6.23 -17.69 -10.61
C PRO A 68 -5.78 -19.09 -10.16
N ASP A 69 -5.34 -19.23 -8.89
CA ASP A 69 -5.03 -20.52 -8.29
C ASP A 69 -6.31 -21.15 -7.72
N PRO A 70 -6.78 -22.29 -8.27
CA PRO A 70 -7.97 -22.96 -7.78
C PRO A 70 -7.90 -23.38 -6.30
N ASN A 71 -6.70 -23.64 -5.78
CA ASN A 71 -6.50 -24.05 -4.38
C ASN A 71 -6.72 -22.89 -3.39
N LEU A 72 -6.74 -21.64 -3.85
CA LEU A 72 -6.94 -20.46 -3.02
C LEU A 72 -8.37 -19.90 -3.11
N ARG A 73 -9.22 -20.44 -3.97
CA ARG A 73 -10.57 -19.88 -4.23
C ARG A 73 -11.53 -20.03 -3.07
N SER A 74 -11.28 -20.95 -2.14
CA SER A 74 -12.11 -21.16 -0.96
C SER A 74 -11.63 -20.40 0.27
N ARG A 75 -10.51 -19.67 0.18
CA ARG A 75 -10.03 -18.88 1.30
C ARG A 75 -10.92 -17.66 1.54
N PRO A 76 -11.15 -17.27 2.82
CA PRO A 76 -11.91 -16.06 3.12
C PRO A 76 -11.19 -14.78 2.67
N ILE A 77 -11.95 -13.81 2.21
CA ILE A 77 -11.43 -12.46 1.95
C ILE A 77 -11.13 -11.74 3.26
N GLU A 78 -11.96 -11.95 4.29
CA GLU A 78 -11.68 -11.40 5.62
C GLU A 78 -10.42 -12.06 6.21
N GLY A 79 -9.45 -11.23 6.59
CA GLY A 79 -8.11 -11.66 7.01
C GLY A 79 -7.08 -11.76 5.88
N LEU A 80 -7.50 -11.62 4.62
CA LEU A 80 -6.61 -11.71 3.48
C LEU A 80 -5.70 -10.47 3.37
N VAL A 81 -4.41 -10.70 3.17
CA VAL A 81 -3.45 -9.64 2.85
C VAL A 81 -3.67 -9.22 1.39
N ILE A 82 -4.09 -7.99 1.18
CA ILE A 82 -4.32 -7.41 -0.16
C ILE A 82 -3.28 -6.38 -0.54
N LEU A 83 -2.62 -5.76 0.43
CA LEU A 83 -1.51 -4.83 0.21
C LEU A 83 -0.24 -5.51 0.71
N SER A 84 0.77 -5.65 -0.14
CA SER A 84 1.99 -6.40 0.19
C SER A 84 3.25 -5.72 -0.33
N ASP A 85 4.37 -6.01 0.34
CA ASP A 85 5.71 -5.60 -0.06
C ASP A 85 5.90 -4.07 -0.18
N PHE A 86 5.13 -3.28 0.56
CA PHE A 86 5.27 -1.82 0.50
C PHE A 86 6.53 -1.36 1.20
N LYS A 87 7.33 -0.59 0.46
CA LYS A 87 8.58 0.04 0.91
C LYS A 87 8.52 1.54 0.65
N ASP A 88 9.19 2.30 1.52
CA ASP A 88 9.38 3.74 1.31
C ASP A 88 10.24 3.96 0.06
N ALA A 89 9.67 4.64 -0.93
CA ALA A 89 10.32 4.96 -2.20
C ALA A 89 10.67 6.46 -2.33
N GLY A 90 10.79 7.16 -1.21
CA GLY A 90 11.19 8.57 -1.19
C GLY A 90 10.04 9.54 -1.42
N GLY A 91 9.00 9.47 -0.61
CA GLY A 91 7.83 10.34 -0.68
C GLY A 91 6.52 9.59 -0.87
N GLU A 92 6.59 8.37 -1.36
CA GLU A 92 5.46 7.45 -1.49
C GLU A 92 5.88 6.03 -1.12
N TRP A 93 4.89 5.19 -0.86
CA TRP A 93 5.08 3.77 -0.62
C TRP A 93 4.83 3.01 -1.91
N GLU A 94 5.74 2.10 -2.27
CA GLU A 94 5.61 1.24 -3.45
C GLU A 94 5.53 -0.22 -3.04
N GLY A 95 4.59 -0.96 -3.63
CA GLY A 95 4.36 -2.36 -3.36
C GLY A 95 3.39 -2.97 -4.35
N LYS A 96 2.54 -3.86 -3.86
CA LYS A 96 1.57 -4.60 -4.67
C LYS A 96 0.20 -4.57 -4.01
N ILE A 97 -0.85 -4.54 -4.84
CA ILE A 97 -2.23 -4.69 -4.41
C ILE A 97 -2.87 -5.88 -5.13
N TYR A 98 -3.51 -6.76 -4.36
CA TYR A 98 -4.35 -7.83 -4.87
C TYR A 98 -5.81 -7.39 -4.87
N ASP A 99 -6.47 -7.47 -6.03
CA ASP A 99 -7.91 -7.22 -6.17
C ASP A 99 -8.66 -8.55 -6.27
N PRO A 100 -9.36 -8.98 -5.19
CA PRO A 100 -10.11 -10.25 -5.22
C PRO A 100 -11.25 -10.28 -6.22
N ARG A 101 -11.81 -9.10 -6.58
CA ARG A 101 -12.88 -9.01 -7.57
C ARG A 101 -12.43 -9.37 -8.97
N ALA A 102 -11.20 -9.02 -9.29
CA ALA A 102 -10.56 -9.35 -10.57
C ALA A 102 -9.68 -10.59 -10.51
N GLY A 103 -9.30 -11.04 -9.31
CA GLY A 103 -8.33 -12.12 -9.11
C GLY A 103 -6.93 -11.75 -9.62
N LYS A 104 -6.55 -10.49 -9.53
CA LYS A 104 -5.30 -9.96 -10.09
C LYS A 104 -4.51 -9.17 -9.06
N THR A 105 -3.18 -9.25 -9.19
CA THR A 105 -2.23 -8.45 -8.44
C THR A 105 -1.64 -7.37 -9.35
N TYR A 106 -1.62 -6.14 -8.86
CA TYR A 106 -1.11 -4.98 -9.56
C TYR A 106 0.06 -4.37 -8.79
N ARG A 107 0.97 -3.71 -9.51
CA ARG A 107 1.89 -2.76 -8.91
C ARG A 107 1.08 -1.63 -8.27
N SER A 108 1.46 -1.18 -7.08
CA SER A 108 0.70 -0.21 -6.31
C SER A 108 1.59 0.83 -5.66
N THR A 109 1.04 2.02 -5.48
CA THR A 109 1.64 3.07 -4.66
C THR A 109 0.63 3.58 -3.64
N MET A 110 1.12 4.06 -2.50
CA MET A 110 0.30 4.69 -1.46
C MET A 110 0.92 6.00 -1.02
N VAL A 111 0.08 7.01 -0.84
CA VAL A 111 0.46 8.31 -0.27
C VAL A 111 -0.55 8.72 0.79
N LYS A 112 -0.06 9.11 1.96
CA LYS A 112 -0.89 9.72 3.01
C LYS A 112 -1.21 11.16 2.61
N MET A 113 -2.50 11.47 2.51
CA MET A 113 -2.97 12.82 2.18
C MET A 113 -3.10 13.68 3.44
N ALA A 114 -3.16 15.01 3.27
CA ALA A 114 -3.25 15.96 4.37
C ALA A 114 -4.52 15.77 5.23
N ASP A 115 -5.60 15.27 4.65
CA ASP A 115 -6.87 14.98 5.34
C ASP A 115 -6.88 13.64 6.12
N GLY A 116 -5.74 12.92 6.12
CA GLY A 116 -5.60 11.62 6.77
C GLY A 116 -6.00 10.43 5.91
N SER A 117 -6.56 10.64 4.72
CA SER A 117 -6.85 9.56 3.78
C SER A 117 -5.60 9.03 3.10
N LEU A 118 -5.69 7.85 2.48
CA LEU A 118 -4.66 7.30 1.61
C LEU A 118 -5.12 7.37 0.16
N LYS A 119 -4.26 7.88 -0.70
CA LYS A 119 -4.38 7.71 -2.14
C LYS A 119 -3.66 6.42 -2.51
N VAL A 120 -4.40 5.42 -2.95
CA VAL A 120 -3.89 4.11 -3.34
C VAL A 120 -4.06 3.95 -4.84
N LYS A 121 -2.97 3.67 -5.54
CA LYS A 121 -2.99 3.43 -6.99
C LYS A 121 -2.72 1.97 -7.28
N GLY A 122 -3.45 1.42 -8.25
CA GLY A 122 -3.12 0.16 -8.90
C GLY A 122 -2.73 0.43 -10.35
N CYS A 123 -1.62 -0.13 -10.80
CA CYS A 123 -1.03 0.20 -12.10
C CYS A 123 -0.84 -1.03 -12.98
N VAL A 124 -1.13 -0.86 -14.27
CA VAL A 124 -0.82 -1.81 -15.35
C VAL A 124 0.02 -1.06 -16.38
N GLY A 125 1.31 -1.39 -16.47
CA GLY A 125 2.24 -0.62 -17.29
C GLY A 125 2.24 0.86 -16.88
N PRO A 126 2.08 1.83 -17.81
CA PRO A 126 2.04 3.25 -17.49
C PRO A 126 0.67 3.73 -16.98
N PHE A 127 -0.35 2.88 -17.01
CA PHE A 127 -1.71 3.25 -16.63
C PHE A 127 -1.99 2.90 -15.17
N CYS A 128 -2.40 3.91 -14.39
CA CYS A 128 -2.75 3.76 -12.98
C CYS A 128 -4.17 4.25 -12.73
N LYS A 129 -4.88 3.51 -11.88
CA LYS A 129 -6.17 3.94 -11.32
C LYS A 129 -5.97 4.24 -9.83
N ALA A 130 -6.38 5.43 -9.41
CA ALA A 130 -6.34 5.84 -8.01
C ALA A 130 -7.69 5.62 -7.34
N VAL A 131 -7.63 5.14 -6.09
CA VAL A 131 -8.77 5.07 -5.18
C VAL A 131 -8.39 5.72 -3.86
N LYS A 132 -9.39 6.11 -3.09
CA LYS A 132 -9.21 6.79 -1.80
C LYS A 132 -9.65 5.86 -0.67
N PHE A 133 -8.71 5.58 0.25
CA PHE A 133 -9.03 4.91 1.51
C PHE A 133 -9.17 5.97 2.60
N THR A 134 -10.26 5.93 3.35
CA THR A 134 -10.56 6.92 4.38
C THR A 134 -10.36 6.35 5.78
N PRO A 135 -9.92 7.15 6.78
CA PRO A 135 -9.73 6.66 8.13
C PRO A 135 -10.98 5.98 8.68
N ALA A 136 -10.79 4.82 9.34
CA ALA A 136 -11.84 4.05 10.01
C ALA A 136 -11.57 4.01 11.51
N PRO A 137 -12.65 3.92 12.34
CA PRO A 137 -12.51 3.80 13.79
C PRO A 137 -11.83 2.50 14.23
#